data_2290fe338d0686c6722a4d6ca27dc9e8
#
_entry.id   2290fe338d0686c6722a4d6ca27dc9e8
#
_cell.length_a   1.000
_cell.length_b   1.000
_cell.length_c   1.000
_cell.angle_alpha   90.00
_cell.angle_beta   90.00
_cell.angle_gamma   90.00
#
_symmetry.space_group_name_H-M   'P 1'
#
loop_
_entity.id
_entity.type
_entity.pdbx_description
1 polymer ?
#
loop_
_entity_poly.entity_id
_entity_poly.type
_entity_poly.pdbx_seq_one_letter_code
_entity_poly.pdbx_strand_id
1 'polypeptide(L)'
;MLAVPPRFDVRSRPIETARLLLHPLDATDSRDLWNAVESSRAHLEPWLPWVPFNSDLDSSGRYAEASAADWDAARACRFSIRDRANRRFIGVIGLEAFAHLHESVELGYWLRTDASGRGLMTEAGRAVLDWAFGPVNAHRVRVAAATDNHASLGVIRRLGFRFEGIARQAERCNGRWLDHAVFALLVTDQRTIS
;
A
#
# COMPACT_ATOMS: atom_id res chain seq x y z
N MET A 1 -4.53 17.52 -12.38
CA MET A 1 -4.14 17.61 -10.95
C MET A 1 -4.82 16.47 -10.21
N LEU A 2 -4.13 15.79 -9.30
CA LEU A 2 -4.72 14.71 -8.51
C LEU A 2 -5.94 15.20 -7.73
N ALA A 3 -7.03 14.44 -7.78
CA ALA A 3 -8.27 14.68 -7.07
C ALA A 3 -8.38 13.68 -5.91
N VAL A 4 -8.15 14.12 -4.68
CA VAL A 4 -8.23 13.22 -3.52
C VAL A 4 -9.63 13.27 -2.93
N PRO A 5 -10.42 12.17 -3.00
CA PRO A 5 -11.74 12.13 -2.39
C PRO A 5 -11.64 12.36 -0.88
N PRO A 6 -12.60 13.09 -0.27
CA PRO A 6 -12.64 13.25 1.18
C PRO A 6 -12.62 11.91 1.90
N ARG A 7 -11.79 11.79 2.93
CA ARG A 7 -11.62 10.55 3.71
C ARG A 7 -12.94 10.04 4.30
N PHE A 8 -13.81 10.95 4.72
CA PHE A 8 -15.14 10.62 5.25
C PHE A 8 -16.02 9.91 4.20
N ASP A 9 -15.98 10.37 2.94
CA ASP A 9 -16.79 9.78 1.87
C ASP A 9 -16.35 8.36 1.56
N VAL A 10 -15.02 8.14 1.51
CA VAL A 10 -14.44 6.81 1.29
C VAL A 10 -14.69 5.90 2.49
N ARG A 11 -14.69 6.44 3.71
CA ARG A 11 -15.01 5.67 4.92
C ARG A 11 -16.46 5.21 4.95
N SER A 12 -17.39 6.07 4.48
CA SER A 12 -18.82 5.74 4.42
C SER A 12 -19.14 4.71 3.33
N ARG A 13 -18.30 4.64 2.29
CA ARG A 13 -18.39 3.69 1.17
C ARG A 13 -17.01 3.10 0.89
N PRO A 14 -16.56 2.14 1.71
CA PRO A 14 -15.24 1.54 1.55
C PRO A 14 -15.12 0.83 0.19
N ILE A 15 -13.89 0.68 -0.27
CA ILE A 15 -13.63 -0.11 -1.47
C ILE A 15 -13.87 -1.58 -1.13
N GLU A 16 -14.82 -2.21 -1.82
CA GLU A 16 -15.15 -3.62 -1.64
C GLU A 16 -14.66 -4.45 -2.82
N THR A 17 -14.14 -5.62 -2.51
CA THR A 17 -13.80 -6.65 -3.49
C THR A 17 -14.53 -7.95 -3.16
N ALA A 18 -14.25 -9.03 -3.89
CA ALA A 18 -14.85 -10.33 -3.59
C ALA A 18 -14.54 -10.82 -2.17
N ARG A 19 -13.32 -10.57 -1.67
CA ARG A 19 -12.83 -11.10 -0.39
C ARG A 19 -12.40 -10.03 0.62
N LEU A 20 -12.30 -8.76 0.21
CA LEU A 20 -11.66 -7.71 1.00
C LEU A 20 -12.56 -6.48 1.16
N LEU A 21 -12.30 -5.76 2.26
CA LEU A 21 -12.78 -4.42 2.52
C LEU A 21 -11.57 -3.53 2.76
N LEU A 22 -11.49 -2.41 2.05
CA LEU A 22 -10.44 -1.42 2.19
C LEU A 22 -11.04 -0.16 2.80
N HIS A 23 -10.67 0.13 4.06
CA HIS A 23 -11.10 1.34 4.76
C HIS A 23 -9.94 2.32 4.88
N PRO A 24 -10.17 3.63 4.81
CA PRO A 24 -9.15 4.60 5.19
C PRO A 24 -8.57 4.28 6.56
N LEU A 25 -7.24 4.14 6.62
CA LEU A 25 -6.52 3.84 7.87
C LEU A 25 -6.58 5.04 8.82
N ASP A 26 -6.98 4.81 10.06
CA ASP A 26 -7.03 5.84 11.10
C ASP A 26 -6.81 5.28 12.50
N ALA A 27 -6.88 6.14 13.52
CA ALA A 27 -6.62 5.81 14.91
C ALA A 27 -7.44 4.61 15.46
N THR A 28 -8.62 4.32 14.88
CA THR A 28 -9.43 3.17 15.30
C THR A 28 -8.80 1.83 14.93
N ASP A 29 -7.86 1.82 13.97
CA ASP A 29 -7.12 0.64 13.53
C ASP A 29 -5.88 0.34 14.39
N SER A 30 -5.48 1.22 15.33
CA SER A 30 -4.19 1.17 16.04
C SER A 30 -3.87 -0.19 16.66
N ARG A 31 -4.82 -0.80 17.37
CA ARG A 31 -4.65 -2.11 18.02
C ARG A 31 -4.53 -3.25 17.01
N ASP A 32 -5.36 -3.24 15.97
CA ASP A 32 -5.33 -4.25 14.92
C ASP A 32 -4.03 -4.17 14.12
N LEU A 33 -3.58 -2.94 13.83
CA LEU A 33 -2.32 -2.64 13.16
C LEU A 33 -1.13 -3.16 13.98
N TRP A 34 -1.06 -2.83 15.28
CA TRP A 34 -0.03 -3.33 16.20
C TRP A 34 0.01 -4.86 16.20
N ASN A 35 -1.12 -5.52 16.42
CA ASN A 35 -1.21 -6.98 16.44
C ASN A 35 -0.78 -7.61 15.10
N ALA A 36 -1.11 -6.98 13.98
CA ALA A 36 -0.75 -7.45 12.65
C ALA A 36 0.76 -7.36 12.40
N VAL A 37 1.37 -6.24 12.77
CA VAL A 37 2.83 -6.04 12.65
C VAL A 37 3.56 -7.01 13.57
N GLU A 38 3.17 -7.09 14.84
CA GLU A 38 3.85 -7.93 15.85
C GLU A 38 3.82 -9.40 15.45
N SER A 39 2.66 -9.93 15.03
CA SER A 39 2.52 -11.32 14.58
C SER A 39 3.23 -11.62 13.26
N SER A 40 3.71 -10.60 12.54
CA SER A 40 4.33 -10.72 11.23
C SER A 40 5.73 -10.11 11.17
N ARG A 41 6.28 -9.66 12.30
CA ARG A 41 7.54 -8.91 12.40
C ARG A 41 8.68 -9.57 11.63
N ALA A 42 8.95 -10.83 11.88
CA ALA A 42 10.02 -11.57 11.21
C ALA A 42 9.88 -11.65 9.69
N HIS A 43 8.62 -11.60 9.19
CA HIS A 43 8.32 -11.61 7.74
C HIS A 43 8.46 -10.22 7.11
N LEU A 44 8.11 -9.17 7.84
CA LEU A 44 8.08 -7.79 7.35
C LEU A 44 9.43 -7.08 7.48
N GLU A 45 10.12 -7.30 8.57
CA GLU A 45 11.35 -6.60 8.95
C GLU A 45 12.47 -6.65 7.90
N PRO A 46 12.70 -7.74 7.15
CA PRO A 46 13.71 -7.75 6.10
C PRO A 46 13.49 -6.75 4.96
N TRP A 47 12.24 -6.28 4.78
CA TRP A 47 11.81 -5.49 3.63
C TRP A 47 11.31 -4.09 3.97
N LEU A 48 10.95 -3.83 5.23
CA LEU A 48 10.27 -2.62 5.66
C LEU A 48 11.09 -1.94 6.78
N PRO A 49 11.80 -0.84 6.48
CA PRO A 49 12.74 -0.21 7.42
C PRO A 49 12.04 0.42 8.63
N TRP A 50 10.74 0.64 8.57
CA TRP A 50 9.95 1.21 9.67
C TRP A 50 9.56 0.18 10.75
N VAL A 51 9.61 -1.12 10.46
CA VAL A 51 9.15 -2.19 11.38
C VAL A 51 9.89 -2.15 12.72
N PRO A 52 11.21 -1.94 12.82
CA PRO A 52 11.89 -1.79 14.10
C PRO A 52 11.40 -0.61 14.94
N PHE A 53 10.89 0.44 14.29
CA PHE A 53 10.37 1.65 14.95
C PHE A 53 8.90 1.55 15.38
N ASN A 54 8.20 0.53 14.90
CA ASN A 54 6.86 0.16 15.37
C ASN A 54 7.01 -0.83 16.53
N SER A 55 7.41 -0.31 17.70
CA SER A 55 7.85 -1.08 18.86
C SER A 55 6.77 -1.31 19.92
N ASP A 56 5.66 -0.58 19.83
CA ASP A 56 4.57 -0.60 20.79
C ASP A 56 3.23 -0.16 20.16
N LEU A 57 2.17 -0.25 20.93
CA LEU A 57 0.83 0.16 20.51
C LEU A 57 0.77 1.67 20.19
N ASP A 58 1.49 2.50 20.94
CA ASP A 58 1.48 3.95 20.75
C ASP A 58 2.13 4.35 19.44
N SER A 59 3.21 3.67 19.01
CA SER A 59 3.83 3.89 17.71
C SER A 59 2.90 3.53 16.55
N SER A 60 2.13 2.44 16.68
CA SER A 60 1.07 2.09 15.72
C SER A 60 -0.06 3.13 15.71
N GLY A 61 -0.43 3.65 16.89
CA GLY A 61 -1.41 4.73 17.03
C GLY A 61 -0.98 6.00 16.29
N ARG A 62 0.25 6.46 16.55
CA ARG A 62 0.81 7.64 15.86
C ARG A 62 0.86 7.48 14.35
N TYR A 63 1.23 6.30 13.85
CA TYR A 63 1.21 6.03 12.41
C TYR A 63 -0.21 6.08 11.83
N ALA A 64 -1.18 5.51 12.51
CA ALA A 64 -2.58 5.52 12.08
C ALA A 64 -3.19 6.94 12.08
N GLU A 65 -2.88 7.75 13.10
CA GLU A 65 -3.26 9.17 13.16
C GLU A 65 -2.61 9.99 12.05
N ALA A 66 -1.29 9.79 11.83
CA ALA A 66 -0.55 10.44 10.76
C ALA A 66 -1.12 10.05 9.37
N SER A 67 -1.55 8.80 9.20
CA SER A 67 -2.19 8.34 7.96
C SER A 67 -3.48 9.09 7.66
N ALA A 68 -4.32 9.34 8.67
CA ALA A 68 -5.52 10.14 8.52
C ALA A 68 -5.21 11.60 8.18
N ALA A 69 -4.23 12.19 8.86
CA ALA A 69 -3.78 13.57 8.59
C ALA A 69 -3.15 13.72 7.20
N ASP A 70 -2.39 12.73 6.73
CA ASP A 70 -1.82 12.72 5.37
C ASP A 70 -2.91 12.66 4.30
N TRP A 71 -3.97 11.87 4.54
CA TRP A 71 -5.12 11.81 3.64
C TRP A 71 -5.82 13.16 3.56
N ASP A 72 -6.18 13.74 4.70
CA ASP A 72 -6.88 15.02 4.79
C ASP A 72 -6.04 16.17 4.18
N ALA A 73 -4.72 16.03 4.16
CA ALA A 73 -3.78 16.97 3.53
C ALA A 73 -3.41 16.59 2.07
N ALA A 74 -4.04 15.56 1.50
CA ALA A 74 -3.76 15.06 0.14
C ALA A 74 -2.28 14.73 -0.12
N ARG A 75 -1.58 14.16 0.87
CA ARG A 75 -0.18 13.71 0.77
C ARG A 75 -0.03 12.22 0.54
N ALA A 76 -0.97 11.44 1.12
CA ALA A 76 -1.02 9.99 0.97
C ALA A 76 -2.44 9.49 1.27
N CYS A 77 -2.82 8.34 0.72
CA CYS A 77 -4.10 7.67 1.01
C CYS A 77 -3.84 6.21 1.36
N ARG A 78 -3.86 5.89 2.66
CA ARG A 78 -3.61 4.53 3.14
C ARG A 78 -4.89 3.87 3.57
N PHE A 79 -5.04 2.59 3.21
CA PHE A 79 -6.18 1.76 3.54
C PHE A 79 -5.75 0.61 4.45
N SER A 80 -6.52 0.37 5.51
CA SER A 80 -6.53 -0.91 6.19
C SER A 80 -7.19 -1.95 5.29
N ILE A 81 -6.54 -3.10 5.10
CA ILE A 81 -7.09 -4.25 4.38
C ILE A 81 -7.74 -5.17 5.40
N ARG A 82 -9.04 -5.43 5.25
CA ARG A 82 -9.78 -6.34 6.11
C ARG A 82 -10.37 -7.49 5.30
N ASP A 83 -10.32 -8.69 5.86
CA ASP A 83 -11.04 -9.84 5.32
C ASP A 83 -12.56 -9.57 5.40
N ARG A 84 -13.26 -9.72 4.27
CA ARG A 84 -14.68 -9.37 4.19
C ARG A 84 -15.57 -10.26 5.05
N ALA A 85 -15.22 -11.53 5.22
CA ALA A 85 -16.04 -12.52 5.94
C ALA A 85 -16.02 -12.31 7.46
N ASN A 86 -14.87 -11.94 8.03
CA ASN A 86 -14.69 -11.87 9.49
C ASN A 86 -14.18 -10.52 9.99
N ARG A 87 -13.99 -9.53 9.10
CA ARG A 87 -13.53 -8.17 9.40
C ARG A 87 -12.11 -8.09 9.97
N ARG A 88 -11.36 -9.17 9.96
CA ARG A 88 -10.00 -9.24 10.47
C ARG A 88 -9.07 -8.34 9.66
N PHE A 89 -8.29 -7.52 10.35
CA PHE A 89 -7.22 -6.71 9.75
C PHE A 89 -6.09 -7.62 9.25
N ILE A 90 -5.72 -7.52 7.98
CA ILE A 90 -4.73 -8.39 7.34
C ILE A 90 -3.56 -7.65 6.71
N GLY A 91 -3.57 -6.32 6.68
CA GLY A 91 -2.46 -5.53 6.13
C GLY A 91 -2.86 -4.10 5.79
N VAL A 92 -1.97 -3.41 5.10
CA VAL A 92 -2.17 -2.06 4.61
C VAL A 92 -1.77 -1.98 3.14
N ILE A 93 -2.49 -1.17 2.38
CA ILE A 93 -2.15 -0.75 1.02
C ILE A 93 -2.44 0.75 0.89
N GLY A 94 -1.61 1.48 0.14
CA GLY A 94 -1.83 2.91 0.00
C GLY A 94 -1.19 3.51 -1.23
N LEU A 95 -1.62 4.72 -1.53
CA LEU A 95 -0.98 5.64 -2.46
C LEU A 95 -0.20 6.66 -1.65
N GLU A 96 1.07 6.78 -1.96
CA GLU A 96 2.06 7.61 -1.27
C GLU A 96 2.65 8.65 -2.24
N ALA A 97 3.45 9.57 -1.72
CA ALA A 97 4.28 10.47 -2.51
C ALA A 97 3.50 11.21 -3.63
N PHE A 98 2.39 11.84 -3.27
CA PHE A 98 1.51 12.54 -4.21
C PHE A 98 2.24 13.72 -4.88
N ALA A 99 2.62 13.53 -6.14
CA ALA A 99 3.18 14.56 -6.99
C ALA A 99 2.06 15.20 -7.84
N HIS A 100 1.29 16.10 -7.21
CA HIS A 100 0.08 16.70 -7.79
C HIS A 100 0.30 17.32 -9.17
N LEU A 101 1.44 18.01 -9.37
CA LEU A 101 1.78 18.66 -10.65
C LEU A 101 2.02 17.63 -11.77
N HIS A 102 2.50 16.45 -11.41
CA HIS A 102 2.84 15.37 -12.35
C HIS A 102 1.77 14.26 -12.38
N GLU A 103 0.69 14.41 -11.61
CA GLU A 103 -0.40 13.42 -11.50
C GLU A 103 0.13 12.01 -11.23
N SER A 104 1.18 11.93 -10.39
CA SER A 104 1.89 10.70 -10.07
C SER A 104 1.81 10.37 -8.59
N VAL A 105 1.67 9.08 -8.30
CA VAL A 105 1.65 8.53 -6.94
C VAL A 105 2.50 7.27 -6.86
N GLU A 106 2.83 6.82 -5.65
CA GLU A 106 3.55 5.58 -5.41
C GLU A 106 2.66 4.58 -4.66
N LEU A 107 2.62 3.33 -5.12
CA LEU A 107 1.89 2.25 -4.47
C LEU A 107 2.78 1.58 -3.42
N GLY A 108 2.34 1.60 -2.16
CA GLY A 108 2.97 0.91 -1.03
C GLY A 108 2.03 -0.11 -0.41
N TYR A 109 2.55 -1.26 0.06
CA TYR A 109 1.71 -2.28 0.70
C TYR A 109 2.49 -3.29 1.52
N TRP A 110 1.79 -3.93 2.46
CA TRP A 110 2.24 -5.12 3.17
C TRP A 110 1.06 -5.96 3.66
N LEU A 111 1.29 -7.24 3.89
CA LEU A 111 0.31 -8.18 4.47
C LEU A 111 0.89 -8.91 5.67
N ARG A 112 0.01 -9.34 6.54
CA ARG A 112 0.31 -10.35 7.56
C ARG A 112 0.86 -11.61 6.91
N THR A 113 1.76 -12.31 7.62
CA THR A 113 2.35 -13.58 7.16
C THR A 113 1.28 -14.59 6.79
N ASP A 114 0.26 -14.77 7.64
CA ASP A 114 -0.80 -15.77 7.47
C ASP A 114 -1.85 -15.41 6.39
N ALA A 115 -1.81 -14.18 5.85
CA ALA A 115 -2.62 -13.74 4.72
C ALA A 115 -1.85 -13.77 3.38
N SER A 116 -0.54 -14.00 3.42
CA SER A 116 0.32 -14.03 2.24
C SER A 116 0.09 -15.29 1.37
N GLY A 117 0.49 -15.23 0.10
CA GLY A 117 0.43 -16.38 -0.82
C GLY A 117 -0.97 -16.72 -1.36
N ARG A 118 -2.02 -16.01 -0.94
CA ARG A 118 -3.43 -16.29 -1.27
C ARG A 118 -4.01 -15.39 -2.37
N GLY A 119 -3.20 -14.55 -3.01
CA GLY A 119 -3.62 -13.60 -4.04
C GLY A 119 -4.33 -12.35 -3.51
N LEU A 120 -4.46 -12.19 -2.18
CA LEU A 120 -5.21 -11.08 -1.56
C LEU A 120 -4.56 -9.72 -1.85
N MET A 121 -3.24 -9.61 -1.85
CA MET A 121 -2.56 -8.35 -2.22
C MET A 121 -2.77 -7.98 -3.69
N THR A 122 -2.80 -8.95 -4.59
CA THR A 122 -3.10 -8.68 -6.01
C THR A 122 -4.55 -8.20 -6.18
N GLU A 123 -5.49 -8.74 -5.41
CA GLU A 123 -6.89 -8.30 -5.39
C GLU A 123 -7.04 -6.88 -4.84
N ALA A 124 -6.42 -6.58 -3.69
CA ALA A 124 -6.39 -5.24 -3.11
C ALA A 124 -5.73 -4.22 -4.06
N GLY A 125 -4.60 -4.62 -4.67
CA GLY A 125 -3.84 -3.77 -5.59
C GLY A 125 -4.65 -3.38 -6.82
N ARG A 126 -5.42 -4.29 -7.42
CA ARG A 126 -6.32 -3.95 -8.53
C ARG A 126 -7.34 -2.91 -8.13
N ALA A 127 -8.02 -3.12 -7.00
CA ALA A 127 -9.04 -2.18 -6.52
C ALA A 127 -8.46 -0.79 -6.21
N VAL A 128 -7.25 -0.72 -5.64
CA VAL A 128 -6.57 0.56 -5.37
C VAL A 128 -6.07 1.22 -6.67
N LEU A 129 -5.65 0.45 -7.67
CA LEU A 129 -5.28 0.99 -8.98
C LEU A 129 -6.51 1.55 -9.73
N ASP A 130 -7.65 0.86 -9.69
CA ASP A 130 -8.89 1.37 -10.26
C ASP A 130 -9.31 2.70 -9.57
N TRP A 131 -9.13 2.76 -8.25
CA TRP A 131 -9.37 3.98 -7.49
C TRP A 131 -8.36 5.09 -7.80
N ALA A 132 -7.08 4.76 -8.00
CA ALA A 132 -6.04 5.71 -8.36
C ALA A 132 -6.28 6.35 -9.73
N PHE A 133 -6.60 5.55 -10.74
CA PHE A 133 -6.82 6.04 -12.10
C PHE A 133 -8.21 6.63 -12.33
N GLY A 134 -9.21 6.23 -11.51
CA GLY A 134 -10.56 6.77 -11.52
C GLY A 134 -10.69 7.98 -10.59
N PRO A 135 -11.18 7.80 -9.35
CA PRO A 135 -11.46 8.91 -8.42
C PRO A 135 -10.28 9.85 -8.16
N VAL A 136 -9.05 9.34 -8.02
CA VAL A 136 -7.85 10.18 -7.77
C VAL A 136 -7.36 10.87 -9.04
N ASN A 137 -7.72 10.36 -10.21
CA ASN A 137 -7.30 10.89 -11.51
C ASN A 137 -5.76 10.91 -11.67
N ALA A 138 -5.10 9.85 -11.21
CA ALA A 138 -3.66 9.71 -11.42
C ALA A 138 -3.36 9.39 -12.90
N HIS A 139 -2.29 9.97 -13.42
CA HIS A 139 -1.76 9.59 -14.74
C HIS A 139 -0.80 8.40 -14.63
N ARG A 140 -0.07 8.34 -13.51
CA ARG A 140 1.00 7.36 -13.28
C ARG A 140 0.99 6.85 -11.85
N VAL A 141 1.10 5.54 -11.71
CA VAL A 141 1.38 4.88 -10.43
C VAL A 141 2.76 4.22 -10.52
N ARG A 142 3.67 4.60 -9.62
CA ARG A 142 4.97 3.96 -9.44
C ARG A 142 4.88 2.90 -8.34
N VAL A 143 5.72 1.88 -8.42
CA VAL A 143 5.95 0.92 -7.33
C VAL A 143 7.40 0.45 -7.38
N ALA A 144 8.00 0.22 -6.21
CA ALA A 144 9.33 -0.34 -6.11
C ALA A 144 9.36 -1.46 -5.08
N ALA A 145 10.25 -2.42 -5.27
CA ALA A 145 10.49 -3.49 -4.32
C ALA A 145 11.97 -3.90 -4.37
N ALA A 146 12.49 -4.38 -3.25
CA ALA A 146 13.83 -4.96 -3.21
C ALA A 146 13.95 -6.08 -4.26
N THR A 147 15.09 -6.15 -4.94
CA THR A 147 15.32 -7.07 -6.07
C THR A 147 15.23 -8.54 -5.67
N ASP A 148 15.44 -8.84 -4.39
CA ASP A 148 15.32 -10.18 -3.78
C ASP A 148 13.96 -10.42 -3.08
N ASN A 149 13.06 -9.44 -3.04
CA ASN A 149 11.69 -9.63 -2.55
C ASN A 149 10.78 -10.23 -3.63
N HIS A 150 10.98 -11.52 -3.92
CA HIS A 150 10.24 -12.21 -4.98
C HIS A 150 8.72 -12.24 -4.79
N ALA A 151 8.26 -12.19 -3.54
CA ALA A 151 6.82 -12.13 -3.23
C ALA A 151 6.21 -10.83 -3.73
N SER A 152 6.82 -9.69 -3.40
CA SER A 152 6.38 -8.36 -3.87
C SER A 152 6.52 -8.23 -5.39
N LEU A 153 7.64 -8.63 -5.97
CA LEU A 153 7.85 -8.63 -7.43
C LEU A 153 6.79 -9.46 -8.17
N GLY A 154 6.37 -10.59 -7.58
CA GLY A 154 5.28 -11.40 -8.11
C GLY A 154 3.92 -10.67 -8.10
N VAL A 155 3.62 -9.88 -7.07
CA VAL A 155 2.42 -9.03 -7.01
C VAL A 155 2.49 -7.94 -8.09
N ILE A 156 3.60 -7.21 -8.16
CA ILE A 156 3.82 -6.11 -9.11
C ILE A 156 3.59 -6.58 -10.56
N ARG A 157 4.17 -7.73 -10.92
CA ARG A 157 3.98 -8.32 -12.28
C ARG A 157 2.52 -8.69 -12.56
N ARG A 158 1.81 -9.30 -11.59
CA ARG A 158 0.39 -9.66 -11.75
C ARG A 158 -0.55 -8.47 -11.81
N LEU A 159 -0.12 -7.30 -11.31
CA LEU A 159 -0.84 -6.03 -11.43
C LEU A 159 -0.57 -5.33 -12.78
N GLY A 160 0.32 -5.87 -13.63
CA GLY A 160 0.58 -5.34 -14.97
C GLY A 160 1.58 -4.20 -15.02
N PHE A 161 2.30 -3.93 -13.95
CA PHE A 161 3.33 -2.89 -13.94
C PHE A 161 4.49 -3.22 -14.89
N ARG A 162 4.99 -2.20 -15.58
CA ARG A 162 6.14 -2.31 -16.49
C ARG A 162 7.43 -1.94 -15.75
N PHE A 163 8.48 -2.73 -15.98
CA PHE A 163 9.80 -2.49 -15.40
C PHE A 163 10.48 -1.28 -16.04
N GLU A 164 11.06 -0.42 -15.21
CA GLU A 164 11.75 0.80 -15.65
C GLU A 164 13.26 0.81 -15.34
N GLY A 165 13.70 -0.04 -14.41
CA GLY A 165 15.12 -0.12 -14.05
C GLY A 165 15.40 -0.53 -12.62
N ILE A 166 16.68 -0.51 -12.26
CA ILE A 166 17.17 -0.79 -10.91
C ILE A 166 17.72 0.49 -10.30
N ALA A 167 17.14 0.89 -9.17
CA ALA A 167 17.68 1.92 -8.29
C ALA A 167 18.65 1.24 -7.30
N ARG A 168 19.96 1.43 -7.51
CA ARG A 168 20.98 0.81 -6.66
C ARG A 168 21.02 1.48 -5.29
N GLN A 169 21.11 0.65 -4.22
CA GLN A 169 21.19 1.10 -2.82
C GLN A 169 20.11 2.15 -2.48
N ALA A 170 18.89 1.89 -2.96
CA ALA A 170 17.77 2.81 -2.86
C ALA A 170 17.23 2.97 -1.43
N GLU A 171 17.37 1.93 -0.62
CA GLU A 171 16.86 1.93 0.74
C GLU A 171 17.81 1.20 1.70
N ARG A 172 17.95 1.75 2.91
CA ARG A 172 18.67 1.08 3.98
C ARG A 172 17.69 0.40 4.91
N CYS A 173 17.69 -0.93 4.90
CA CYS A 173 16.80 -1.75 5.73
C CYS A 173 17.65 -2.65 6.63
N ASN A 174 17.50 -2.52 7.96
CA ASN A 174 18.19 -3.32 8.98
C ASN A 174 19.71 -3.42 8.76
N GLY A 175 20.34 -2.28 8.51
CA GLY A 175 21.80 -2.18 8.32
C GLY A 175 22.29 -2.58 6.92
N ARG A 176 21.43 -3.14 6.05
CA ARG A 176 21.74 -3.50 4.67
C ARG A 176 21.24 -2.44 3.69
N TRP A 177 21.99 -2.19 2.64
CA TRP A 177 21.52 -1.44 1.48
C TRP A 177 20.80 -2.39 0.53
N LEU A 178 19.57 -2.02 0.10
CA LEU A 178 18.76 -2.78 -0.83
C LEU A 178 18.70 -2.06 -2.18
N ASP A 179 18.93 -2.81 -3.24
CA ASP A 179 18.61 -2.38 -4.60
C ASP A 179 17.12 -2.57 -4.85
N HIS A 180 16.47 -1.57 -5.43
CA HIS A 180 15.05 -1.66 -5.76
C HIS A 180 14.83 -1.81 -7.26
N ALA A 181 14.06 -2.81 -7.65
CA ALA A 181 13.46 -2.89 -8.96
C ALA A 181 12.26 -1.90 -9.00
N VAL A 182 12.33 -0.97 -9.92
CA VAL A 182 11.35 0.12 -10.10
C VAL A 182 10.44 -0.21 -11.27
N PHE A 183 9.14 0.00 -11.05
CA PHE A 183 8.10 -0.25 -12.05
C PHE A 183 7.10 0.90 -12.07
N ALA A 184 6.39 1.03 -13.18
CA ALA A 184 5.25 1.94 -13.27
C ALA A 184 4.11 1.34 -14.09
N LEU A 185 2.91 1.88 -13.83
CA LEU A 185 1.71 1.67 -14.59
C LEU A 185 1.11 3.02 -14.96
N LEU A 186 0.77 3.21 -16.22
CA LEU A 186 0.13 4.42 -16.71
C LEU A 186 -1.37 4.21 -16.92
N VAL A 187 -2.16 5.27 -16.83
CA VAL A 187 -3.59 5.22 -17.13
C VAL A 187 -3.87 4.67 -18.53
N THR A 188 -2.96 4.88 -19.48
CA THR A 188 -3.05 4.36 -20.85
C THR A 188 -2.75 2.86 -20.98
N ASP A 189 -2.01 2.28 -20.01
CA ASP A 189 -1.70 0.85 -20.00
C ASP A 189 -2.91 -0.01 -19.62
N GLN A 190 -3.84 0.53 -18.80
CA GLN A 190 -5.04 -0.21 -18.35
C GLN A 190 -6.02 -0.55 -19.48
N ARG A 191 -6.05 0.26 -20.53
CA ARG A 191 -6.97 0.04 -21.67
C ARG A 191 -6.63 -1.20 -22.51
N THR A 192 -5.51 -1.84 -22.25
CA THR A 192 -5.02 -3.00 -23.02
C THR A 192 -5.32 -4.35 -22.33
N ILE A 193 -5.92 -4.34 -21.12
CA ILE A 193 -6.14 -5.55 -20.29
C ILE A 193 -7.65 -5.89 -20.18
N SER A 194 -8.50 -5.27 -21.01
CA SER A 194 -9.96 -5.53 -21.06
C SER A 194 -10.28 -6.68 -22.00
#